data_92998c739a25ab3085a976db6e521313
#
_entry.id   92998c739a25ab3085a976db6e521313
#
_cell.length_a   1.000
_cell.length_b   1.000
_cell.length_c   1.000
_cell.angle_alpha   90.00
_cell.angle_beta   90.00
_cell.angle_gamma   90.00
#
_symmetry.space_group_name_H-M   'P 1'
#
loop_
_entity.id
_entity.type
_entity.pdbx_description
1 polymer ?
#
loop_
_entity_poly.entity_id
_entity_poly.type
_entity_poly.pdbx_seq_one_letter_code
_entity_poly.pdbx_strand_id
1 'polypeptide(L)'
;MKKVTMYTGNPCSFCAAAKALLKTKKVEIEEIDIWADPANAKEMLQRTNGVRTIPQIFIGDHYIGGNDKLQEANRNGELDKIIDGK
;
A
#
# COMPACT_ATOMS: atom_id res chain seq x y z
N MET A 1 0.06 14.00 8.98
CA MET A 1 0.17 12.59 8.57
C MET A 1 0.14 12.45 7.06
N LYS A 2 0.86 11.49 6.54
CA LYS A 2 0.88 11.24 5.12
C LYS A 2 -0.32 10.39 4.70
N LYS A 3 -0.77 10.58 3.47
CA LYS A 3 -1.83 9.76 2.90
C LYS A 3 -1.25 8.45 2.39
N VAL A 4 -1.95 7.36 2.64
CA VAL A 4 -1.56 6.03 2.13
C VAL A 4 -2.36 5.73 0.86
N THR A 5 -1.67 5.34 -0.20
CA THR A 5 -2.28 4.86 -1.43
C THR A 5 -2.03 3.36 -1.53
N MET A 6 -3.09 2.58 -1.68
CA MET A 6 -2.98 1.14 -1.82
C MET A 6 -3.67 0.67 -3.09
N TYR A 7 -2.88 0.11 -3.99
CA TYR A 7 -3.42 -0.58 -5.17
C TYR A 7 -3.87 -1.96 -4.73
N THR A 8 -5.12 -2.26 -4.96
CA THR A 8 -5.79 -3.43 -4.39
C THR A 8 -6.66 -4.12 -5.44
N GLY A 9 -7.26 -5.22 -5.07
CA GLY A 9 -8.26 -5.94 -5.84
C GLY A 9 -9.14 -6.73 -4.88
N ASN A 10 -10.27 -7.21 -5.35
CA ASN A 10 -11.21 -7.95 -4.52
C ASN A 10 -11.70 -9.18 -5.26
N PRO A 11 -11.49 -10.41 -4.73
CA PRO A 11 -10.94 -10.73 -3.40
C PRO A 11 -9.41 -10.70 -3.34
N CYS A 12 -8.86 -10.27 -2.19
CA CYS A 12 -7.42 -10.30 -1.96
C CYS A 12 -7.14 -10.34 -0.45
N SER A 13 -6.72 -11.49 0.05
CA SER A 13 -6.46 -11.65 1.49
C SER A 13 -5.27 -10.82 1.97
N PHE A 14 -4.23 -10.70 1.15
CA PHE A 14 -3.06 -9.88 1.51
C PHE A 14 -3.39 -8.39 1.52
N CYS A 15 -4.30 -7.95 0.64
CA CYS A 15 -4.79 -6.58 0.65
C CYS A 15 -5.56 -6.29 1.94
N ALA A 16 -6.41 -7.23 2.36
CA ALA A 16 -7.17 -7.10 3.59
C ALA A 16 -6.25 -7.04 4.81
N ALA A 17 -5.21 -7.87 4.85
CA ALA A 17 -4.24 -7.88 5.95
C ALA A 17 -3.48 -6.55 6.02
N ALA A 18 -3.04 -6.03 4.87
CA ALA A 18 -2.34 -4.76 4.80
C ALA A 18 -3.23 -3.61 5.27
N LYS A 19 -4.48 -3.60 4.82
CA LYS A 19 -5.46 -2.58 5.20
C LYS A 19 -5.73 -2.61 6.70
N ALA A 20 -5.88 -3.80 7.27
CA ALA A 20 -6.11 -3.95 8.71
C ALA A 20 -4.97 -3.36 9.52
N LEU A 21 -3.72 -3.64 9.13
CA LEU A 21 -2.56 -3.07 9.80
C LEU A 21 -2.55 -1.54 9.68
N LEU A 22 -2.75 -1.01 8.48
CA LEU A 22 -2.72 0.43 8.26
C LEU A 22 -3.81 1.15 9.04
N LYS A 23 -4.98 0.54 9.20
CA LYS A 23 -6.05 1.12 10.02
C LYS A 23 -5.64 1.30 11.47
N THR A 24 -4.79 0.44 12.02
CA THR A 24 -4.29 0.59 13.39
C THR A 24 -3.40 1.81 13.55
N LYS A 25 -2.88 2.34 12.44
CA LYS A 25 -2.01 3.52 12.45
C LYS A 25 -2.77 4.82 12.29
N LYS A 26 -4.10 4.77 12.13
CA LYS A 26 -4.97 5.94 12.00
C LYS A 26 -4.61 6.84 10.82
N VAL A 27 -4.22 6.23 9.71
CA VAL A 27 -3.89 6.95 8.48
C VAL A 27 -5.08 6.93 7.53
N GLU A 28 -5.14 7.92 6.65
CA GLU A 28 -6.12 7.93 5.56
C GLU A 28 -5.62 7.00 4.45
N ILE A 29 -6.48 6.08 4.01
CA ILE A 29 -6.13 5.10 2.99
C ILE A 29 -6.98 5.35 1.75
N GLU A 30 -6.32 5.59 0.62
CA GLU A 30 -6.97 5.61 -0.69
C GLU A 30 -6.75 4.27 -1.35
N GLU A 31 -7.83 3.52 -1.55
CA GLU A 31 -7.76 2.23 -2.23
C GLU A 31 -8.06 2.42 -3.71
N ILE A 32 -7.17 1.89 -4.54
CA ILE A 32 -7.33 1.94 -6.00
C ILE A 32 -7.44 0.50 -6.50
N ASP A 33 -8.65 0.11 -6.92
CA ASP A 33 -8.93 -1.25 -7.37
C ASP A 33 -8.46 -1.41 -8.81
N ILE A 34 -7.43 -2.22 -9.01
CA ILE A 34 -6.84 -2.43 -10.34
C ILE A 34 -7.71 -3.28 -11.24
N TRP A 35 -8.70 -4.00 -10.68
CA TRP A 35 -9.60 -4.82 -11.47
C TRP A 35 -10.87 -4.07 -11.88
N ALA A 36 -11.17 -2.94 -11.20
CA ALA A 36 -12.32 -2.13 -11.53
C ALA A 36 -12.11 -1.34 -12.84
N ASP A 37 -10.87 -0.96 -13.12
CA ASP A 37 -10.52 -0.16 -14.30
C ASP A 37 -9.10 -0.52 -14.76
N PRO A 38 -8.93 -0.90 -16.04
CA PRO A 38 -7.59 -1.21 -16.57
C PRO A 38 -6.58 -0.07 -16.44
N ALA A 39 -7.05 1.18 -16.42
CA ALA A 39 -6.17 2.34 -16.23
C ALA A 39 -5.50 2.30 -14.87
N ASN A 40 -6.18 1.78 -13.85
CA ASN A 40 -5.61 1.66 -12.50
C ASN A 40 -4.46 0.65 -12.47
N ALA A 41 -4.59 -0.47 -13.17
CA ALA A 41 -3.53 -1.46 -13.28
C ALA A 41 -2.31 -0.88 -14.00
N LYS A 42 -2.54 -0.10 -15.05
CA LYS A 42 -1.48 0.56 -15.79
C LYS A 42 -0.75 1.58 -14.93
N GLU A 43 -1.48 2.36 -14.15
CA GLU A 43 -0.91 3.31 -13.20
C GLU A 43 -0.01 2.61 -12.19
N MET A 44 -0.48 1.50 -11.62
CA MET A 44 0.31 0.71 -10.67
C MET A 44 1.62 0.22 -11.30
N LEU A 45 1.55 -0.31 -12.53
CA LEU A 45 2.75 -0.78 -13.22
C LEU A 45 3.77 0.34 -13.43
N GLN A 46 3.30 1.53 -13.78
CA GLN A 46 4.17 2.69 -13.98
C GLN A 46 4.82 3.13 -12.68
N ARG A 47 4.04 3.18 -11.59
CA ARG A 47 4.55 3.65 -10.30
C ARG A 47 5.45 2.64 -9.60
N THR A 48 5.29 1.35 -9.89
CA THR A 48 6.08 0.29 -9.25
C THR A 48 7.19 -0.25 -10.13
N ASN A 49 7.37 0.33 -11.31
CA ASN A 49 8.37 -0.12 -12.29
C ASN A 49 8.14 -1.56 -12.72
N GLY A 50 6.86 -1.90 -12.97
CA GLY A 50 6.48 -3.16 -13.57
C GLY A 50 6.05 -4.27 -12.62
N VAL A 51 5.85 -3.97 -11.34
CA VAL A 51 5.38 -4.98 -10.38
C VAL A 51 3.88 -5.21 -10.59
N ARG A 52 3.47 -6.46 -10.74
CA ARG A 52 2.09 -6.83 -11.08
C ARG A 52 1.27 -7.37 -9.91
N THR A 53 1.90 -7.58 -8.77
CA THR A 53 1.22 -8.16 -7.61
C THR A 53 0.51 -7.09 -6.78
N ILE A 54 -0.52 -7.50 -6.04
CA ILE A 54 -1.24 -6.65 -5.10
C ILE A 54 -1.16 -7.26 -3.70
N PRO A 55 -1.23 -6.46 -2.64
CA PRO A 55 -1.31 -4.98 -2.67
C PRO A 55 0.01 -4.33 -3.04
N GLN A 56 -0.04 -3.09 -3.53
CA GLN A 56 1.13 -2.24 -3.69
C GLN A 56 0.85 -0.95 -2.94
N ILE A 57 1.73 -0.57 -2.03
CA ILE A 57 1.45 0.42 -1.01
C ILE A 57 2.45 1.57 -1.09
N PHE A 58 1.92 2.81 -1.09
CA PHE A 58 2.69 4.03 -1.05
C PHE A 58 2.25 4.86 0.15
N ILE A 59 3.20 5.43 0.87
CA ILE A 59 2.93 6.36 1.97
C ILE A 59 3.50 7.71 1.53
N GLY A 60 2.61 8.63 1.13
CA GLY A 60 3.04 9.83 0.42
C GLY A 60 3.76 9.42 -0.85
N ASP A 61 5.00 9.86 -1.00
CA ASP A 61 5.84 9.51 -2.15
C ASP A 61 6.71 8.28 -1.90
N HIS A 62 6.64 7.72 -0.70
CA HIS A 62 7.48 6.58 -0.33
C HIS A 62 6.84 5.26 -0.73
N TYR A 63 7.52 4.50 -1.56
CA TYR A 63 7.04 3.18 -1.99
C TYR A 63 7.44 2.12 -0.97
N ILE A 64 6.44 1.45 -0.39
CA ILE A 64 6.66 0.35 0.56
C ILE A 64 6.81 -0.98 -0.17
N GLY A 65 5.90 -1.28 -1.09
CA GLY A 65 5.83 -2.57 -1.76
C GLY A 65 4.57 -3.31 -1.40
N GLY A 66 4.65 -4.62 -1.27
CA GLY A 66 3.52 -5.48 -0.96
C GLY A 66 3.29 -5.65 0.54
N ASN A 67 2.37 -6.56 0.88
CA ASN A 67 2.04 -6.81 2.28
C ASN A 67 3.23 -7.31 3.10
N ASP A 68 4.09 -8.15 2.53
CA ASP A 68 5.27 -8.68 3.21
C ASP A 68 6.21 -7.55 3.63
N LYS A 69 6.44 -6.58 2.74
CA LYS A 69 7.28 -5.42 3.04
C LYS A 69 6.65 -4.51 4.08
N LEU A 70 5.32 -4.36 4.01
CA LEU A 70 4.58 -3.57 4.99
C LEU A 70 4.69 -4.17 6.39
N GLN A 71 4.49 -5.48 6.51
CA GLN A 71 4.58 -6.17 7.79
C GLN A 71 6.00 -6.11 8.36
N GLU A 72 7.00 -6.26 7.50
CA GLU A 72 8.40 -6.14 7.90
C GLU A 72 8.71 -4.75 8.43
N ALA A 73 8.28 -3.71 7.72
CA ALA A 73 8.48 -2.32 8.14
C ALA A 73 7.80 -2.05 9.49
N ASN A 74 6.64 -2.66 9.72
CA ASN A 74 5.95 -2.53 11.00
C ASN A 74 6.75 -3.19 12.13
N ARG A 75 7.27 -4.39 11.89
CA ARG A 75 8.03 -5.14 12.93
C ARG A 75 9.30 -4.43 13.34
N ASN A 76 9.99 -3.78 12.40
CA ASN A 76 11.28 -3.13 12.69
C ASN A 76 11.14 -1.65 13.09
N GLY A 77 9.90 -1.15 13.17
CA GLY A 77 9.63 0.23 13.59
C GLY A 77 9.75 1.27 12.50
N GLU A 78 10.10 0.90 11.28
CA GLU A 78 10.26 1.84 10.18
C GLU A 78 8.92 2.41 9.71
N LEU A 79 7.84 1.62 9.78
CA LEU A 79 6.53 2.05 9.30
C LEU A 79 6.07 3.32 10.02
N ASP A 80 6.20 3.36 11.34
CA ASP A 80 5.79 4.53 12.12
C ASP A 80 6.62 5.76 11.76
N LYS A 81 7.91 5.58 11.51
CA LYS A 81 8.80 6.66 11.08
C LYS A 81 8.38 7.22 9.73
N ILE A 82 8.03 6.35 8.80
CA ILE A 82 7.61 6.77 7.45
C ILE A 82 6.29 7.52 7.53
N ILE A 83 5.34 7.02 8.31
CA ILE A 83 4.02 7.65 8.48
C ILE A 83 4.16 9.02 9.13
N ASP A 84 4.98 9.13 10.15
CA ASP A 84 5.16 10.39 10.89
C ASP A 84 6.10 11.36 10.19
N GLY A 85 6.84 10.92 9.21
CA GLY A 85 7.79 11.75 8.48
C GLY A 85 9.07 12.03 9.26
N LYS A 86 9.43 11.17 10.17
CA LYS A 86 10.60 11.34 11.03
C LYS A 86 11.71 10.36 10.71
#